data_46f9d2e3223b6894158ea25b26e9fb97
#
_entry.id   46f9d2e3223b6894158ea25b26e9fb97
#
_cell.length_a   1.000
_cell.length_b   1.000
_cell.length_c   1.000
_cell.angle_alpha   90.00
_cell.angle_beta   90.00
_cell.angle_gamma   90.00
#
_symmetry.space_group_name_H-M   'P 1'
#
loop_
_entity.id
_entity.type
_entity.pdbx_description
1 polymer ?
#
loop_
_entity_poly.entity_id
_entity_poly.type
_entity_poly.pdbx_seq_one_letter_code
_entity_poly.pdbx_strand_id
1 'polypeptide(L)'
;MPEKKLVVIVARTRMYGGRVCVGALSDSGENLRLMNKDCASDRDHDSPFTVGEQWEIVCAPCGPRRPPHVEDVIVSKATKRSHVDSLPEYILERAALWKGTIDKLFGRKSNSLETVRASSPKGKSQRELPAFGFLLMNSI
;
A
#
# COMPACT_ATOMS: atom_id res chain seq x y z
N MET A 1 16.94 -11.99 -3.41
CA MET A 1 17.01 -12.09 -4.87
C MET A 1 16.00 -11.12 -5.47
N PRO A 2 16.37 -10.29 -6.42
CA PRO A 2 15.43 -9.40 -7.07
C PRO A 2 14.42 -10.20 -7.90
N GLU A 3 13.17 -9.78 -7.82
CA GLU A 3 12.05 -10.40 -8.54
C GLU A 3 11.45 -9.40 -9.51
N LYS A 4 10.95 -9.92 -10.61
CA LYS A 4 10.22 -9.16 -11.60
C LYS A 4 8.72 -9.26 -11.33
N LYS A 5 8.04 -8.13 -11.21
CA LYS A 5 6.60 -8.08 -10.92
C LYS A 5 5.90 -7.08 -11.82
N LEU A 6 4.68 -7.42 -12.21
CA LEU A 6 3.77 -6.49 -12.85
C LEU A 6 2.85 -5.91 -11.77
N VAL A 7 2.83 -4.60 -11.65
CA VAL A 7 2.09 -3.90 -10.60
C VAL A 7 1.28 -2.75 -11.15
N VAL A 8 0.22 -2.38 -10.45
CA VAL A 8 -0.53 -1.14 -10.71
C VAL A 8 -0.37 -0.22 -9.50
N ILE A 9 -0.09 1.03 -9.76
CA ILE A 9 0.03 2.04 -8.72
C ILE A 9 -1.37 2.36 -8.19
N VAL A 10 -1.62 2.05 -6.93
CA VAL A 10 -2.93 2.22 -6.29
C VAL A 10 -3.00 3.42 -5.37
N ALA A 11 -1.86 3.93 -4.94
CA ALA A 11 -1.83 5.13 -4.09
C ALA A 11 -0.52 5.89 -4.24
N ARG A 12 -0.62 7.21 -4.07
CA ARG A 12 0.50 8.12 -3.99
C ARG A 12 0.17 9.17 -2.93
N THR A 13 0.78 9.05 -1.77
CA THR A 13 0.46 9.88 -0.60
C THR A 13 1.65 10.76 -0.24
N ARG A 14 1.40 12.03 -0.03
CA ARG A 14 2.43 12.98 0.42
C ARG A 14 2.86 12.66 1.85
N MET A 15 4.16 12.71 2.07
CA MET A 15 4.80 12.53 3.36
C MET A 15 5.52 13.81 3.78
N TYR A 16 5.88 13.86 5.05
CA TYR A 16 6.72 14.92 5.58
C TYR A 16 8.06 15.04 4.80
N GLY A 17 8.53 16.27 4.62
CA GLY A 17 9.82 16.52 3.95
C GLY A 17 9.76 16.45 2.41
N GLY A 18 8.58 16.60 1.81
CA GLY A 18 8.42 16.58 0.35
C GLY A 18 8.58 15.21 -0.28
N ARG A 19 8.47 14.15 0.51
CA ARG A 19 8.52 12.75 0.05
C ARG A 19 7.13 12.21 -0.27
N VAL A 20 7.08 11.12 -1.02
CA VAL A 20 5.83 10.44 -1.35
C VAL A 20 5.91 8.96 -0.98
N CYS A 21 4.81 8.44 -0.44
CA CYS A 21 4.61 7.01 -0.26
C CYS A 21 3.85 6.48 -1.47
N VAL A 22 4.43 5.53 -2.18
CA VAL A 22 3.83 4.92 -3.36
C VAL A 22 3.42 3.49 -3.03
N GLY A 23 2.11 3.25 -3.06
CA GLY A 23 1.52 1.93 -2.90
C GLY A 23 1.21 1.29 -4.25
N ALA A 24 1.52 0.02 -4.38
CA ALA A 24 1.25 -0.76 -5.58
C ALA A 24 0.62 -2.09 -5.24
N LEU A 25 -0.18 -2.60 -6.17
CA LEU A 25 -0.79 -3.92 -6.09
C LEU A 25 -0.28 -4.75 -7.26
N SER A 26 0.33 -5.91 -6.96
CA SER A 26 0.79 -6.81 -8.01
C SER A 26 -0.38 -7.55 -8.67
N ASP A 27 -0.12 -8.11 -9.83
CA ASP A 27 -1.08 -8.96 -10.54
C ASP A 27 -1.45 -10.23 -9.76
N SER A 28 -0.59 -10.66 -8.85
CA SER A 28 -0.85 -11.78 -7.93
C SER A 28 -1.56 -11.37 -6.63
N GLY A 29 -1.86 -10.09 -6.43
CA GLY A 29 -2.59 -9.58 -5.27
C GLY A 29 -1.72 -9.17 -4.08
N GLU A 30 -0.41 -9.06 -4.25
CA GLU A 30 0.48 -8.59 -3.19
C GLU A 30 0.45 -7.06 -3.07
N ASN A 31 0.38 -6.57 -1.85
CA ASN A 31 0.59 -5.15 -1.55
C ASN A 31 2.06 -4.84 -1.44
N LEU A 32 2.48 -3.81 -2.12
CA LEU A 32 3.86 -3.36 -2.13
C LEU A 32 3.94 -1.87 -1.86
N ARG A 33 4.90 -1.46 -1.05
CA ARG A 33 5.31 -0.07 -0.92
C ARG A 33 6.65 0.10 -1.62
N LEU A 34 6.65 0.94 -2.64
CA LEU A 34 7.81 1.09 -3.51
C LEU A 34 8.81 2.07 -2.92
N MET A 35 10.01 1.59 -2.67
CA MET A 35 11.11 2.34 -2.09
C MET A 35 12.24 2.49 -3.10
N ASN A 36 13.06 3.51 -2.92
CA ASN A 36 14.25 3.70 -3.72
C ASN A 36 15.39 2.75 -3.29
N LYS A 37 16.52 2.85 -3.96
CA LYS A 37 17.71 2.03 -3.69
C LYS A 37 18.24 2.09 -2.24
N ASP A 38 17.93 3.17 -1.53
CA ASP A 38 18.35 3.37 -0.15
C ASP A 38 17.29 2.89 0.86
N CYS A 39 16.28 2.16 0.38
CA CYS A 39 15.13 1.73 1.17
C CYS A 39 14.40 2.91 1.83
N ALA A 40 14.25 3.99 1.10
CA ALA A 40 13.56 5.20 1.52
C ALA A 40 12.52 5.63 0.48
N SER A 41 11.55 6.43 0.90
CA SER A 41 10.58 7.02 -0.02
C SER A 41 11.23 8.10 -0.87
N ASP A 42 10.89 8.13 -2.15
CA ASP A 42 11.36 9.15 -3.07
C ASP A 42 10.77 10.52 -2.73
N ARG A 43 11.45 11.56 -3.19
CA ARG A 43 10.87 12.89 -3.24
C ARG A 43 9.78 12.95 -4.30
N ASP A 44 8.83 13.84 -4.14
CA ASP A 44 7.69 13.96 -5.05
C ASP A 44 8.13 14.13 -6.52
N HIS A 45 9.13 14.95 -6.76
CA HIS A 45 9.63 15.20 -8.12
C HIS A 45 10.50 14.07 -8.70
N ASP A 46 11.01 13.16 -7.87
CA ASP A 46 11.86 12.04 -8.30
C ASP A 46 11.04 10.79 -8.59
N SER A 47 9.83 10.69 -8.07
CA SER A 47 8.99 9.51 -8.25
C SER A 47 8.22 9.57 -9.57
N PRO A 48 8.44 8.61 -10.48
CA PRO A 48 7.77 8.59 -11.78
C PRO A 48 6.35 8.03 -11.73
N PHE A 49 5.95 7.47 -10.59
CA PHE A 49 4.73 6.67 -10.48
C PHE A 49 3.49 7.54 -10.31
N THR A 50 2.46 7.26 -11.10
CA THR A 50 1.14 7.88 -11.01
C THR A 50 0.07 6.83 -10.76
N VAL A 51 -0.93 7.16 -9.94
CA VAL A 51 -2.03 6.24 -9.64
C VAL A 51 -2.78 5.82 -10.90
N GLY A 52 -3.05 4.53 -11.03
CA GLY A 52 -3.69 3.92 -12.18
C GLY A 52 -2.72 3.42 -13.26
N GLU A 53 -1.46 3.78 -13.19
CA GLU A 53 -0.46 3.27 -14.13
C GLU A 53 -0.02 1.85 -13.80
N GLN A 54 0.17 1.06 -14.85
CA GLN A 54 0.73 -0.28 -14.77
C GLN A 54 2.22 -0.24 -15.09
N TRP A 55 3.02 -0.82 -14.20
CA TRP A 55 4.46 -0.86 -14.30
C TRP A 55 4.99 -2.28 -14.16
N GLU A 56 6.01 -2.60 -14.95
CA GLU A 56 6.85 -3.76 -14.70
C GLU A 56 8.05 -3.30 -13.88
N ILE A 57 8.20 -3.89 -12.70
CA ILE A 57 9.29 -3.52 -11.78
C ILE A 57 10.19 -4.71 -11.49
N VAL A 58 11.45 -4.43 -11.24
CA VAL A 58 12.40 -5.36 -10.64
C VAL A 58 12.61 -4.90 -9.20
N CYS A 59 12.25 -5.72 -8.24
CA CYS A 59 12.26 -5.33 -6.85
C CYS A 59 12.80 -6.44 -5.92
N ALA A 60 13.22 -6.03 -4.74
CA ALA A 60 13.67 -6.91 -3.67
C ALA A 60 13.20 -6.37 -2.32
N PRO A 61 13.02 -7.22 -1.30
CA PRO A 61 12.64 -6.75 0.03
C PRO A 61 13.63 -5.74 0.60
N CYS A 62 13.11 -4.75 1.33
CA CYS A 62 13.90 -3.81 2.11
C CYS A 62 14.39 -4.47 3.41
N GLY A 63 15.47 -5.25 3.35
CA GLY A 63 16.03 -5.92 4.53
C GLY A 63 15.09 -6.95 5.16
N PRO A 64 15.28 -7.31 6.43
CA PRO A 64 14.41 -8.26 7.11
C PRO A 64 13.00 -7.76 7.22
N ARG A 65 12.02 -8.54 6.77
CA ARG A 65 10.61 -8.21 6.90
C ARG A 65 10.19 -8.25 8.37
N ARG A 66 9.83 -7.09 8.90
CA ARG A 66 9.32 -6.95 10.27
C ARG A 66 7.96 -6.24 10.25
N PRO A 67 6.90 -6.84 10.84
CA PRO A 67 5.63 -6.14 10.95
C PRO A 67 5.78 -4.78 11.67
N PRO A 68 5.04 -3.76 11.25
CA PRO A 68 4.01 -3.76 10.23
C PRO A 68 4.52 -3.56 8.78
N HIS A 69 5.81 -3.28 8.58
CA HIS A 69 6.39 -2.91 7.28
C HIS A 69 6.90 -4.12 6.51
N VAL A 70 6.02 -5.03 6.16
CA VAL A 70 6.35 -6.25 5.41
C VAL A 70 6.25 -6.08 3.89
N GLU A 71 5.64 -5.00 3.45
CA GLU A 71 5.36 -4.68 2.05
C GLU A 71 6.45 -3.82 1.37
N ASP A 72 7.46 -3.38 2.12
CA ASP A 72 8.50 -2.50 1.61
C ASP A 72 9.44 -3.23 0.66
N VAL A 73 9.54 -2.73 -0.57
CA VAL A 73 10.43 -3.28 -1.59
C VAL A 73 11.28 -2.19 -2.23
N ILE A 74 12.55 -2.49 -2.43
CA ILE A 74 13.47 -1.65 -3.21
C ILE A 74 13.20 -1.90 -4.68
N VAL A 75 12.93 -0.86 -5.44
CA VAL A 75 12.76 -0.92 -6.88
C VAL A 75 14.08 -0.55 -7.55
N SER A 76 14.69 -1.52 -8.22
CA SER A 76 15.96 -1.31 -8.96
C SER A 76 15.73 -0.90 -10.41
N LYS A 77 14.61 -1.31 -10.99
CA LYS A 77 14.22 -0.97 -12.36
C LYS A 77 12.70 -0.89 -12.46
N ALA A 78 12.21 0.08 -13.19
CA ALA A 78 10.78 0.24 -13.46
C ALA A 78 10.56 0.63 -14.92
N THR A 79 9.61 -0.03 -15.58
CA THR A 79 9.22 0.23 -16.96
C THR A 79 7.71 0.39 -17.02
N LYS A 80 7.25 1.56 -17.44
CA LYS A 80 5.82 1.82 -17.62
C LYS A 80 5.28 0.96 -18.77
N ARG A 81 4.16 0.29 -18.52
CA ARG A 81 3.50 -0.57 -19.51
C ARG A 81 2.24 0.07 -20.08
N SER A 82 1.29 0.38 -19.20
CA SER A 82 -0.02 0.87 -19.61
C SER A 82 -0.69 1.66 -18.48
N HIS A 83 -1.94 1.91 -18.65
CA HIS A 83 -2.82 2.50 -17.64
C HIS A 83 -4.06 1.61 -17.53
N VAL A 84 -4.53 1.32 -16.31
CA VAL A 84 -5.74 0.52 -16.13
C VAL A 84 -6.99 1.38 -16.38
N ASP A 85 -8.00 0.81 -17.03
CA ASP A 85 -9.24 1.51 -17.35
C ASP A 85 -10.09 1.78 -16.11
N SER A 86 -10.13 0.81 -15.19
CA SER A 86 -10.85 0.94 -13.91
C SER A 86 -9.99 0.44 -12.77
N LEU A 87 -9.44 1.37 -12.00
CA LEU A 87 -8.64 1.05 -10.82
C LEU A 87 -9.46 0.35 -9.72
N PRO A 88 -10.69 0.77 -9.40
CA PRO A 88 -11.51 0.06 -8.42
C PRO A 88 -11.74 -1.41 -8.78
N GLU A 89 -12.05 -1.72 -10.02
CA GLU A 89 -12.25 -3.10 -10.48
C GLU A 89 -10.97 -3.91 -10.37
N TYR A 90 -9.84 -3.35 -10.79
CA TYR A 90 -8.55 -3.99 -10.67
C TYR A 90 -8.24 -4.38 -9.22
N ILE A 91 -8.47 -3.46 -8.29
CA ILE A 91 -8.25 -3.69 -6.86
C ILE A 91 -9.19 -4.75 -6.33
N LEU A 92 -10.48 -4.69 -6.64
CA LEU A 92 -11.48 -5.65 -6.16
C LEU A 92 -11.23 -7.08 -6.64
N GLU A 93 -10.70 -7.24 -7.84
CA GLU A 93 -10.38 -8.55 -8.40
C GLU A 93 -9.15 -9.21 -7.74
N ARG A 94 -8.19 -8.41 -7.29
CA ARG A 94 -6.86 -8.90 -6.85
C ARG A 94 -6.62 -8.77 -5.36
N ALA A 95 -7.19 -7.76 -4.73
CA ALA A 95 -6.97 -7.51 -3.33
C ALA A 95 -7.76 -8.45 -2.44
N ALA A 96 -7.11 -9.02 -1.44
CA ALA A 96 -7.79 -9.73 -0.38
C ALA A 96 -8.53 -8.72 0.52
N LEU A 97 -9.85 -8.64 0.37
CA LEU A 97 -10.67 -7.79 1.22
C LEU A 97 -10.79 -8.41 2.60
N TRP A 98 -10.33 -7.66 3.59
CA TRP A 98 -10.47 -8.08 4.96
C TRP A 98 -11.89 -7.79 5.48
N LYS A 99 -12.47 -8.79 6.17
CA LYS A 99 -13.77 -8.66 6.85
C LYS A 99 -13.63 -9.17 8.28
N GLY A 100 -13.96 -8.36 9.24
CA GLY A 100 -13.88 -8.75 10.65
C GLY A 100 -13.78 -7.56 11.60
N THR A 101 -13.39 -7.85 12.84
CA THR A 101 -13.18 -6.86 13.88
C THR A 101 -11.75 -6.31 13.82
N ILE A 102 -11.55 -5.12 14.35
CA ILE A 102 -10.23 -4.48 14.43
C ILE A 102 -9.20 -5.36 15.15
N ASP A 103 -9.62 -6.09 16.16
CA ASP A 103 -8.73 -7.00 16.90
C ASP A 103 -8.13 -8.08 16.03
N LYS A 104 -8.94 -8.68 15.17
CA LYS A 104 -8.48 -9.70 14.23
C LYS A 104 -7.55 -9.11 13.19
N LEU A 105 -7.83 -7.88 12.77
CA LEU A 105 -7.02 -7.20 11.76
C LEU A 105 -5.58 -6.97 12.23
N PHE A 106 -5.40 -6.57 13.47
CA PHE A 106 -4.08 -6.29 14.04
C PHE A 106 -3.48 -7.45 14.83
N GLY A 107 -4.17 -8.60 14.87
CA GLY A 107 -3.71 -9.77 15.61
C GLY A 107 -3.59 -9.54 17.12
N ARG A 108 -4.30 -8.56 17.65
CA ARG A 108 -4.32 -8.21 19.07
C ARG A 108 -5.71 -8.40 19.66
N LYS A 109 -5.77 -8.99 20.85
CA LYS A 109 -6.93 -8.80 21.70
C LYS A 109 -6.87 -7.35 22.19
N SER A 110 -7.72 -6.50 21.71
CA SER A 110 -7.71 -5.14 22.16
C SER A 110 -8.71 -4.95 23.30
N ASN A 111 -8.17 -4.65 24.46
CA ASN A 111 -8.96 -4.00 25.49
C ASN A 111 -9.35 -2.57 25.08
N SER A 112 -8.90 -2.14 23.90
CA SER A 112 -9.11 -0.80 23.37
C SER A 112 -10.37 -0.66 22.52
N LEU A 113 -11.11 -1.74 22.27
CA LEU A 113 -12.33 -1.69 21.49
C LEU A 113 -13.41 -0.81 22.13
N GLU A 114 -13.50 -0.87 23.43
CA GLU A 114 -14.42 -0.01 24.18
C GLU A 114 -14.00 1.45 24.12
N THR A 115 -12.70 1.71 24.18
CA THR A 115 -12.16 3.06 24.05
C THR A 115 -12.39 3.64 22.66
N VAL A 116 -12.23 2.82 21.63
CA VAL A 116 -12.51 3.22 20.24
C VAL A 116 -14.00 3.51 20.05
N ARG A 117 -14.88 2.71 20.64
CA ARG A 117 -16.33 2.97 20.61
C ARG A 117 -16.70 4.26 21.31
N ALA A 118 -16.11 4.53 22.47
CA ALA A 118 -16.39 5.72 23.27
C ALA A 118 -15.85 6.98 22.60
N SER A 119 -14.73 6.90 21.91
CA SER A 119 -14.05 8.07 21.29
C SER A 119 -14.54 8.42 19.90
N SER A 120 -15.28 7.56 19.23
CA SER A 120 -15.64 7.80 17.83
C SER A 120 -17.01 7.25 17.44
N PRO A 121 -18.08 7.93 17.82
CA PRO A 121 -19.42 7.53 17.39
C PRO A 121 -19.69 7.76 15.90
N LYS A 122 -18.76 8.31 15.15
CA LYS A 122 -18.98 8.70 13.74
C LYS A 122 -17.97 8.09 12.77
N GLY A 123 -17.93 6.79 12.67
CA GLY A 123 -17.31 6.12 11.55
C GLY A 123 -15.82 6.33 11.29
N LYS A 124 -15.07 6.75 12.27
CA LYS A 124 -13.62 6.93 12.16
C LYS A 124 -12.82 5.62 12.24
N SER A 125 -13.49 4.49 12.30
CA SER A 125 -12.88 3.18 12.20
C SER A 125 -12.03 3.00 10.92
N GLN A 126 -12.30 3.80 9.92
CA GLN A 126 -11.57 3.81 8.65
C GLN A 126 -10.11 4.23 8.81
N ARG A 127 -9.78 5.04 9.82
CA ARG A 127 -8.41 5.48 10.06
C ARG A 127 -7.54 4.44 10.73
N GLU A 128 -8.14 3.38 11.20
CA GLU A 128 -7.47 2.29 11.91
C GLU A 128 -7.28 1.06 11.04
N LEU A 129 -7.71 1.13 9.80
CA LEU A 129 -7.44 0.10 8.81
C LEU A 129 -5.94 0.06 8.49
N PRO A 130 -5.39 -1.11 8.18
CA PRO A 130 -4.03 -1.21 7.72
C PRO A 130 -3.85 -0.32 6.48
N ALA A 131 -2.62 0.06 6.20
CA ALA A 131 -2.30 0.93 5.08
C ALA A 131 -3.03 0.54 3.79
N PHE A 132 -3.21 -0.74 3.57
CA PHE A 132 -3.92 -1.27 2.41
C PHE A 132 -5.41 -0.90 2.38
N GLY A 133 -6.13 -1.09 3.48
CA GLY A 133 -7.55 -0.70 3.56
C GLY A 133 -7.73 0.80 3.39
N PHE A 134 -6.81 1.57 3.95
CA PHE A 134 -6.78 3.01 3.79
C PHE A 134 -6.52 3.43 2.34
N LEU A 135 -5.58 2.80 1.67
CA LEU A 135 -5.28 3.05 0.26
C LEU A 135 -6.48 2.75 -0.64
N LEU A 136 -7.17 1.65 -0.37
CA LEU A 136 -8.37 1.26 -1.11
C LEU A 136 -9.45 2.33 -1.02
N MET A 137 -9.65 2.90 0.14
CA MET A 137 -10.66 3.91 0.39
C MET A 137 -10.31 5.26 -0.22
N ASN A 138 -9.05 5.60 -0.29
CA ASN A 138 -8.59 6.85 -0.90
C ASN A 138 -8.52 6.78 -2.43
N SER A 139 -8.53 5.58 -2.99
CA SER A 139 -8.44 5.37 -4.44
C SER A 139 -9.82 5.27 -5.11
N ILE A 140 -10.83 5.12 -4.31
CA ILE A 140 -12.24 5.11 -4.74
C ILE A 140 -12.86 6.47 -4.44
#